data_a185dc4c1fb25dfd8bf0fccfe9f81ef1
#
_entry.id   a185dc4c1fb25dfd8bf0fccfe9f81ef1
#
_cell.length_a   1.000
_cell.length_b   1.000
_cell.length_c   1.000
_cell.angle_alpha   90.00
_cell.angle_beta   90.00
_cell.angle_gamma   90.00
#
_symmetry.space_group_name_H-M   'P 1'
#
loop_
_entity.id
_entity.type
_entity.pdbx_description
1 polymer ?
#
loop_
_entity_poly.entity_id
_entity_poly.type
_entity_poly.pdbx_seq_one_letter_code
_entity_poly.pdbx_strand_id
1 'polypeptide(L)'
;MKHLRLSLLAILLIAVLPTMAQSRQVMLETTAGNILLTLYDDTPKHRDNFLKLVNEEFYDSLLFHRVIKNFMIQGGDPDSKKAEPGATLGEGSTDYTVEAEFFDSEDHLLHPHQRGALAMAREGDSVNPERRSSGCQFYIVWGRTYATQQLYQIGDKVEAQTEHRVTMTPELLDLYRKVGGVPHLDGQYTVFGEVTEGLDVVDRIQQVQTDDYDRPIDDVRILRAREVRK
;
A
#
# COMPACT_ATOMS: atom_id res chain seq x y z
N MET A 1 33.04 -63.61 31.72
CA MET A 1 31.69 -63.11 31.36
C MET A 1 31.74 -61.61 31.25
N LYS A 2 31.82 -61.08 30.02
CA LYS A 2 31.96 -59.63 29.80
C LYS A 2 30.54 -59.09 29.46
N HIS A 3 29.99 -58.24 30.33
CA HIS A 3 28.71 -57.59 30.10
C HIS A 3 28.87 -56.42 29.11
N LEU A 4 28.34 -56.57 27.92
CA LEU A 4 28.27 -55.54 26.89
C LEU A 4 27.10 -54.62 27.25
N ARG A 5 27.37 -53.39 27.69
CA ARG A 5 26.34 -52.36 27.91
C ARG A 5 26.05 -51.66 26.59
N LEU A 6 24.90 -51.93 26.04
CA LEU A 6 24.36 -51.27 24.85
C LEU A 6 23.75 -49.92 25.28
N SER A 7 24.44 -48.81 25.01
CA SER A 7 23.91 -47.48 25.26
C SER A 7 23.02 -47.10 24.06
N LEU A 8 21.70 -47.06 24.27
CA LEU A 8 20.74 -46.55 23.29
C LEU A 8 20.81 -45.01 23.26
N LEU A 9 21.38 -44.44 22.22
CA LEU A 9 21.38 -43.00 21.96
C LEU A 9 20.04 -42.66 21.28
N ALA A 10 19.07 -42.09 22.01
CA ALA A 10 17.86 -41.59 21.47
C ALA A 10 18.12 -40.27 20.77
N ILE A 11 18.12 -40.26 19.42
CA ILE A 11 18.20 -39.02 18.61
C ILE A 11 16.80 -38.41 18.64
N LEU A 12 16.67 -37.31 19.40
CA LEU A 12 15.44 -36.47 19.40
C LEU A 12 15.39 -35.67 18.10
N LEU A 13 14.63 -36.12 17.14
CA LEU A 13 14.37 -35.43 15.89
C LEU A 13 13.40 -34.26 16.18
N ILE A 14 13.95 -33.08 16.42
CA ILE A 14 13.14 -31.84 16.54
C ILE A 14 12.62 -31.50 15.12
N ALA A 15 11.37 -31.86 14.85
CA ALA A 15 10.68 -31.39 13.64
C ALA A 15 10.49 -29.88 13.73
N VAL A 16 11.32 -29.13 13.02
CA VAL A 16 11.10 -27.69 12.79
C VAL A 16 9.91 -27.60 11.84
N LEU A 17 8.71 -27.43 12.39
CA LEU A 17 7.53 -27.07 11.58
C LEU A 17 7.81 -25.67 11.01
N PRO A 18 7.64 -25.47 9.68
CA PRO A 18 7.72 -24.14 9.13
C PRO A 18 6.60 -23.31 9.77
N THR A 19 6.97 -22.31 10.54
CA THR A 19 6.04 -21.29 11.01
C THR A 19 5.56 -20.57 9.76
N MET A 20 4.34 -20.82 9.32
CA MET A 20 3.72 -20.02 8.29
C MET A 20 3.73 -18.58 8.79
N ALA A 21 4.49 -17.72 8.13
CA ALA A 21 4.51 -16.30 8.47
C ALA A 21 3.07 -15.80 8.37
N GLN A 22 2.50 -15.39 9.50
CA GLN A 22 1.13 -14.89 9.55
C GLN A 22 1.13 -13.52 8.86
N SER A 23 0.38 -13.39 7.78
CA SER A 23 0.24 -12.13 7.07
C SER A 23 -0.25 -11.02 8.03
N ARG A 24 0.47 -9.91 8.06
CA ARG A 24 0.12 -8.76 8.91
C ARG A 24 -1.08 -8.06 8.31
N GLN A 25 -2.13 -7.91 9.09
CA GLN A 25 -3.38 -7.29 8.63
C GLN A 25 -3.74 -6.08 9.49
N VAL A 26 -4.28 -5.06 8.84
CA VAL A 26 -4.76 -3.83 9.48
C VAL A 26 -6.20 -3.57 9.09
N MET A 27 -7.07 -3.39 10.08
CA MET A 27 -8.44 -2.93 9.89
C MET A 27 -8.49 -1.41 9.98
N LEU A 28 -8.98 -0.76 8.93
CA LEU A 28 -9.40 0.63 8.95
C LEU A 28 -10.92 0.68 9.16
N GLU A 29 -11.35 1.13 10.31
CA GLU A 29 -12.75 1.46 10.57
C GLU A 29 -13.01 2.89 10.11
N THR A 30 -13.89 3.08 9.14
CA THR A 30 -14.15 4.40 8.57
C THR A 30 -15.62 4.80 8.68
N THR A 31 -15.92 6.07 8.48
CA THR A 31 -17.31 6.56 8.40
C THR A 31 -18.09 5.99 7.22
N ALA A 32 -17.39 5.44 6.19
CA ALA A 32 -18.00 4.81 5.02
C ALA A 32 -18.08 3.26 5.12
N GLY A 33 -17.47 2.66 6.14
CA GLY A 33 -17.39 1.21 6.36
C GLY A 33 -15.96 0.76 6.68
N ASN A 34 -15.78 -0.55 6.81
CA ASN A 34 -14.50 -1.13 7.18
C ASN A 34 -13.70 -1.57 5.95
N ILE A 35 -12.38 -1.37 5.98
CA ILE A 35 -11.42 -1.80 4.96
C ILE A 35 -10.37 -2.66 5.65
N LEU A 36 -10.22 -3.92 5.24
CA LEU A 36 -9.15 -4.80 5.71
C LEU A 36 -7.99 -4.77 4.74
N LEU A 37 -6.83 -4.40 5.24
CA LEU A 37 -5.57 -4.35 4.52
C LEU A 37 -4.70 -5.55 4.89
N THR A 38 -4.09 -6.20 3.91
CA THR A 38 -3.01 -7.17 4.10
C THR A 38 -1.71 -6.52 3.66
N LEU A 39 -0.70 -6.52 4.55
CA LEU A 39 0.60 -5.91 4.28
C LEU A 39 1.58 -6.96 3.76
N TYR A 40 2.46 -6.56 2.85
CA TYR A 40 3.43 -7.44 2.22
C TYR A 40 4.72 -7.57 3.02
N ASP A 41 5.29 -8.77 3.04
CA ASP A 41 6.51 -9.06 3.80
C ASP A 41 7.79 -8.66 3.06
N ASP A 42 7.72 -8.53 1.75
CA ASP A 42 8.83 -8.15 0.86
C ASP A 42 9.01 -6.63 0.71
N THR A 43 8.16 -5.83 1.37
CA THR A 43 8.34 -4.38 1.56
C THR A 43 8.42 -4.03 3.05
N PRO A 44 9.41 -4.56 3.78
CA PRO A 44 9.43 -4.51 5.24
C PRO A 44 9.56 -3.11 5.83
N LYS A 45 10.25 -2.17 5.15
CA LYS A 45 10.40 -0.80 5.64
C LYS A 45 9.04 -0.08 5.70
N HIS A 46 8.24 -0.22 4.64
CA HIS A 46 6.91 0.38 4.56
C HIS A 46 5.91 -0.33 5.47
N ARG A 47 5.91 -1.68 5.45
CA ARG A 47 5.09 -2.49 6.35
C ARG A 47 5.29 -2.12 7.81
N ASP A 48 6.55 -2.13 8.27
CA ASP A 48 6.87 -1.92 9.67
C ASP A 48 6.63 -0.47 10.11
N ASN A 49 6.89 0.52 9.21
CA ASN A 49 6.54 1.91 9.42
C ASN A 49 5.02 2.10 9.57
N PHE A 50 4.22 1.52 8.66
CA PHE A 50 2.77 1.61 8.72
C PHE A 50 2.20 0.98 10.00
N LEU A 51 2.70 -0.21 10.38
CA LEU A 51 2.32 -0.88 11.63
C LEU A 51 2.72 -0.08 12.87
N LYS A 52 3.89 0.57 12.88
CA LYS A 52 4.29 1.47 13.96
C LYS A 52 3.25 2.57 14.15
N LEU A 53 2.87 3.27 13.08
CA LEU A 53 1.88 4.35 13.14
C LEU A 53 0.48 3.86 13.51
N VAL A 54 0.08 2.67 13.06
CA VAL A 54 -1.18 2.02 13.49
C VAL A 54 -1.16 1.74 14.99
N ASN A 55 -0.07 1.20 15.53
CA ASN A 55 0.06 0.88 16.96
C ASN A 55 0.18 2.14 17.84
N GLU A 56 0.63 3.26 17.28
CA GLU A 56 0.68 4.58 17.91
C GLU A 56 -0.66 5.34 17.79
N GLU A 57 -1.72 4.72 17.23
CA GLU A 57 -3.04 5.33 16.97
C GLU A 57 -2.94 6.62 16.13
N PHE A 58 -1.87 6.74 15.32
CA PHE A 58 -1.59 7.93 14.53
C PHE A 58 -2.72 8.22 13.54
N TYR A 59 -3.23 7.19 12.87
CA TYR A 59 -4.27 7.31 11.84
C TYR A 59 -5.67 7.54 12.39
N ASP A 60 -5.86 7.41 13.71
CA ASP A 60 -7.16 7.59 14.33
C ASP A 60 -7.65 9.03 14.18
N SER A 61 -8.86 9.16 13.69
CA SER A 61 -9.53 10.43 13.40
C SER A 61 -8.99 11.22 12.20
N LEU A 62 -8.04 10.68 11.41
CA LEU A 62 -7.59 11.33 10.16
C LEU A 62 -8.62 11.18 9.04
N LEU A 63 -8.53 12.07 8.05
CA LEU A 63 -9.41 12.05 6.88
C LEU A 63 -8.75 11.32 5.69
N PHE A 64 -9.58 10.78 4.80
CA PHE A 64 -9.22 10.67 3.41
C PHE A 64 -9.32 12.07 2.80
N HIS A 65 -8.23 12.83 2.89
CA HIS A 65 -8.19 14.25 2.60
C HIS A 65 -8.12 14.57 1.10
N ARG A 66 -7.81 13.56 0.27
CA ARG A 66 -7.77 13.70 -1.19
C ARG A 66 -8.36 12.46 -1.84
N VAL A 67 -9.36 12.67 -2.69
CA VAL A 67 -10.07 11.61 -3.39
C VAL A 67 -10.22 11.99 -4.85
N ILE A 68 -9.69 11.14 -5.74
CA ILE A 68 -9.84 11.33 -7.18
C ILE A 68 -10.54 10.13 -7.78
N LYS A 69 -11.71 10.37 -8.36
CA LYS A 69 -12.52 9.32 -9.00
C LYS A 69 -11.74 8.61 -10.10
N ASN A 70 -11.85 7.27 -10.12
CA ASN A 70 -11.12 6.38 -11.04
C ASN A 70 -9.58 6.48 -10.92
N PHE A 71 -9.09 6.94 -9.77
CA PHE A 71 -7.67 7.00 -9.48
C PHE A 71 -7.36 6.41 -8.10
N MET A 72 -7.57 7.14 -7.00
CA MET A 72 -7.21 6.69 -5.65
C MET A 72 -7.97 7.45 -4.56
N ILE A 73 -7.90 6.92 -3.34
CA ILE A 73 -8.25 7.63 -2.11
C ILE A 73 -7.00 7.75 -1.26
N GLN A 74 -6.67 8.95 -0.77
CA GLN A 74 -5.45 9.26 -0.05
C GLN A 74 -5.76 9.79 1.35
N GLY A 75 -5.04 9.27 2.35
CA GLY A 75 -5.13 9.64 3.75
C GLY A 75 -3.76 9.76 4.41
N GLY A 76 -3.75 9.96 5.73
CA GLY A 76 -2.52 9.96 6.52
C GLY A 76 -1.91 11.34 6.78
N ASP A 77 -2.55 12.42 6.36
CA ASP A 77 -2.16 13.80 6.72
C ASP A 77 -2.53 14.08 8.19
N PRO A 78 -1.56 14.32 9.09
CA PRO A 78 -1.83 14.59 10.51
C PRO A 78 -2.66 15.86 10.75
N ASP A 79 -2.57 16.87 9.85
CA ASP A 79 -3.30 18.12 9.97
C ASP A 79 -4.80 17.92 9.74
N SER A 80 -5.18 16.79 9.11
CA SER A 80 -6.58 16.45 8.86
C SER A 80 -7.36 16.06 10.12
N LYS A 81 -6.68 15.78 11.24
CA LYS A 81 -7.31 15.27 12.48
C LYS A 81 -8.38 16.21 13.05
N LYS A 82 -8.13 17.50 12.97
CA LYS A 82 -9.00 18.57 13.48
C LYS A 82 -9.27 19.64 12.43
N ALA A 83 -9.18 19.29 11.14
CA ALA A 83 -9.35 20.23 10.06
C ALA A 83 -10.80 20.75 10.03
N GLU A 84 -10.94 22.06 9.89
CA GLU A 84 -12.24 22.68 9.63
C GLU A 84 -12.70 22.33 8.20
N PRO A 85 -14.01 22.33 7.95
CA PRO A 85 -14.55 22.15 6.60
C PRO A 85 -13.92 23.14 5.60
N GLY A 86 -13.47 22.64 4.44
CA GLY A 86 -12.85 23.45 3.40
C GLY A 86 -11.39 23.86 3.66
N ALA A 87 -10.75 23.43 4.76
CA ALA A 87 -9.33 23.68 4.96
C ALA A 87 -8.50 22.92 3.92
N THR A 88 -7.44 23.56 3.39
CA THR A 88 -6.45 22.91 2.53
C THR A 88 -5.65 21.89 3.33
N LEU A 89 -5.50 20.69 2.78
CA LEU A 89 -4.80 19.56 3.39
C LEU A 89 -3.83 18.94 2.39
N GLY A 90 -2.99 18.01 2.87
CA GLY A 90 -2.04 17.27 2.07
C GLY A 90 -0.59 17.62 2.30
N GLU A 91 -0.29 18.72 3.01
CA GLU A 91 1.07 19.17 3.32
C GLU A 91 1.60 18.60 4.65
N GLY A 92 0.72 18.09 5.52
CA GLY A 92 1.11 17.50 6.79
C GLY A 92 1.93 16.23 6.60
N SER A 93 3.04 16.12 7.34
CA SER A 93 3.93 14.96 7.26
C SER A 93 4.55 14.62 8.61
N THR A 94 5.28 13.51 8.66
CA THR A 94 6.22 13.20 9.73
C THR A 94 7.55 13.92 9.48
N ASP A 95 8.45 13.92 10.46
CA ASP A 95 9.80 14.46 10.36
C ASP A 95 10.79 13.56 9.61
N TYR A 96 10.31 12.46 9.02
CA TYR A 96 11.12 11.49 8.29
C TYR A 96 10.40 10.98 7.02
N THR A 97 11.19 10.39 6.14
CA THR A 97 10.74 9.69 4.93
C THR A 97 11.19 8.24 4.96
N VAL A 98 10.51 7.38 4.19
CA VAL A 98 10.84 5.95 4.06
C VAL A 98 11.54 5.71 2.73
N GLU A 99 12.65 4.97 2.74
CA GLU A 99 13.38 4.59 1.54
C GLU A 99 12.53 3.69 0.64
N ALA A 100 12.58 3.91 -0.67
CA ALA A 100 11.77 3.19 -1.65
C ALA A 100 12.02 1.67 -1.66
N GLU A 101 10.95 0.91 -1.89
CA GLU A 101 10.97 -0.55 -2.05
C GLU A 101 10.14 -0.91 -3.31
N PHE A 102 10.65 -0.52 -4.50
CA PHE A 102 9.94 -0.74 -5.79
C PHE A 102 10.27 -2.09 -6.41
N PHE A 103 11.51 -2.56 -6.19
CA PHE A 103 12.10 -3.67 -6.90
C PHE A 103 12.74 -4.68 -5.95
N ASP A 104 12.77 -5.93 -6.37
CA ASP A 104 13.52 -6.98 -5.69
C ASP A 104 15.04 -6.90 -5.99
N SER A 105 15.80 -7.87 -5.47
CA SER A 105 17.26 -7.94 -5.67
C SER A 105 17.67 -8.26 -7.12
N GLU A 106 16.74 -8.64 -7.97
CA GLU A 106 16.94 -8.96 -9.39
C GLU A 106 16.37 -7.86 -10.30
N ASP A 107 16.03 -6.70 -9.74
CA ASP A 107 15.42 -5.55 -10.43
C ASP A 107 14.01 -5.81 -11.02
N HIS A 108 13.28 -6.80 -10.51
CA HIS A 108 11.89 -6.99 -10.88
C HIS A 108 10.97 -6.11 -10.03
N LEU A 109 9.93 -5.56 -10.65
CA LEU A 109 8.87 -4.83 -9.94
C LEU A 109 8.24 -5.73 -8.88
N LEU A 110 8.28 -5.33 -7.61
CA LEU A 110 7.69 -6.10 -6.52
C LEU A 110 6.18 -6.19 -6.67
N HIS A 111 5.51 -5.04 -6.73
CA HIS A 111 4.05 -4.99 -6.76
C HIS A 111 3.55 -3.91 -7.73
N PRO A 112 2.60 -4.25 -8.63
CA PRO A 112 1.95 -3.28 -9.51
C PRO A 112 0.84 -2.51 -8.76
N HIS A 113 0.52 -1.31 -9.27
CA HIS A 113 -0.58 -0.47 -8.77
C HIS A 113 -1.94 -0.96 -9.27
N GLN A 114 -2.25 -2.23 -9.03
CA GLN A 114 -3.57 -2.79 -9.34
C GLN A 114 -4.66 -2.18 -8.46
N ARG A 115 -5.93 -2.37 -8.85
CA ARG A 115 -7.06 -1.97 -7.99
C ARG A 115 -6.99 -2.65 -6.64
N GLY A 116 -7.13 -1.86 -5.57
CA GLY A 116 -6.99 -2.31 -4.19
C GLY A 116 -5.56 -2.26 -3.64
N ALA A 117 -4.55 -1.94 -4.45
CA ALA A 117 -3.17 -1.78 -3.96
C ALA A 117 -3.10 -0.65 -2.93
N LEU A 118 -2.36 -0.90 -1.84
CA LEU A 118 -2.01 0.08 -0.80
C LEU A 118 -0.59 0.55 -1.04
N ALA A 119 -0.42 1.86 -1.24
CA ALA A 119 0.87 2.46 -1.54
C ALA A 119 1.13 3.72 -0.72
N MET A 120 2.42 4.08 -0.53
CA MET A 120 2.79 5.34 0.13
C MET A 120 2.85 6.49 -0.88
N ALA A 121 2.33 7.65 -0.47
CA ALA A 121 2.51 8.89 -1.19
C ALA A 121 3.97 9.38 -1.10
N ARG A 122 4.35 10.33 -1.93
CA ARG A 122 5.65 10.99 -1.90
C ARG A 122 5.61 12.36 -2.58
N GLU A 123 6.60 13.17 -2.28
CA GLU A 123 6.90 14.41 -2.98
C GLU A 123 7.33 14.14 -4.44
N GLY A 124 7.16 15.14 -5.30
CA GLY A 124 7.56 15.07 -6.71
C GLY A 124 9.08 15.01 -6.91
N ASP A 125 9.53 14.44 -8.04
CA ASP A 125 10.96 14.19 -8.35
C ASP A 125 11.84 15.45 -8.29
N SER A 126 11.27 16.64 -8.48
CA SER A 126 12.02 17.91 -8.41
C SER A 126 12.55 18.25 -7.02
N VAL A 127 11.87 17.80 -5.96
CA VAL A 127 12.27 18.03 -4.56
C VAL A 127 12.68 16.72 -3.87
N ASN A 128 12.33 15.58 -4.47
CA ASN A 128 12.59 14.24 -3.94
C ASN A 128 13.12 13.29 -5.05
N PRO A 129 14.34 13.55 -5.57
CA PRO A 129 14.91 12.74 -6.66
C PRO A 129 15.17 11.29 -6.28
N GLU A 130 15.32 10.99 -4.97
CA GLU A 130 15.48 9.63 -4.45
C GLU A 130 14.14 8.87 -4.39
N ARG A 131 13.02 9.53 -4.71
CA ARG A 131 11.66 8.96 -4.67
C ARG A 131 11.33 8.31 -3.33
N ARG A 132 11.84 8.87 -2.23
CA ARG A 132 11.52 8.40 -0.87
C ARG A 132 10.06 8.63 -0.59
N SER A 133 9.44 7.70 0.10
CA SER A 133 8.04 7.77 0.48
C SER A 133 7.82 8.73 1.65
N SER A 134 6.64 9.35 1.73
CA SER A 134 6.15 10.00 2.95
C SER A 134 6.20 9.02 4.11
N GLY A 135 6.49 9.51 5.31
CA GLY A 135 6.46 8.67 6.51
C GLY A 135 5.05 8.32 6.97
N CYS A 136 4.01 9.04 6.51
CA CYS A 136 2.64 8.83 7.01
C CYS A 136 1.55 8.83 5.95
N GLN A 137 1.68 9.55 4.83
CA GLN A 137 0.61 9.64 3.84
C GLN A 137 0.60 8.42 2.91
N PHE A 138 -0.54 7.77 2.81
CA PHE A 138 -0.77 6.58 1.98
C PHE A 138 -1.97 6.78 1.07
N TYR A 139 -2.09 5.93 0.06
CA TYR A 139 -3.28 5.87 -0.79
C TYR A 139 -3.68 4.44 -1.11
N ILE A 140 -4.98 4.27 -1.38
CA ILE A 140 -5.55 3.02 -1.89
C ILE A 140 -5.98 3.24 -3.32
N VAL A 141 -5.47 2.41 -4.21
CA VAL A 141 -5.73 2.49 -5.66
C VAL A 141 -7.15 2.02 -5.96
N TRP A 142 -7.88 2.83 -6.75
CA TRP A 142 -9.07 2.37 -7.46
C TRP A 142 -8.76 2.13 -8.93
N GLY A 143 -8.29 3.15 -9.63
CA GLY A 143 -7.91 3.10 -11.03
C GLY A 143 -9.07 2.78 -11.97
N ARG A 144 -8.72 2.38 -13.19
CA ARG A 144 -9.66 1.93 -14.22
C ARG A 144 -9.08 0.75 -15.00
N THR A 145 -9.89 0.11 -15.81
CA THR A 145 -9.42 -0.85 -16.82
C THR A 145 -9.00 -0.13 -18.09
N TYR A 146 -8.15 -0.75 -18.88
CA TYR A 146 -7.57 -0.14 -20.08
C TYR A 146 -7.68 -1.06 -21.29
N ALA A 147 -7.80 -0.47 -22.49
CA ALA A 147 -7.57 -1.20 -23.72
C ALA A 147 -6.07 -1.49 -23.92
N THR A 148 -5.74 -2.58 -24.60
CA THR A 148 -4.35 -3.01 -24.84
C THR A 148 -3.49 -1.90 -25.45
N GLN A 149 -4.03 -1.16 -26.44
CA GLN A 149 -3.29 -0.05 -27.08
C GLN A 149 -2.93 1.07 -26.09
N GLN A 150 -3.80 1.37 -25.13
CA GLN A 150 -3.52 2.37 -24.09
C GLN A 150 -2.42 1.89 -23.15
N LEU A 151 -2.42 0.60 -22.80
CA LEU A 151 -1.40 0.02 -21.93
C LEU A 151 -0.01 0.04 -22.56
N TYR A 152 0.11 -0.19 -23.85
CA TYR A 152 1.41 -0.03 -24.53
C TYR A 152 1.91 1.41 -24.47
N GLN A 153 1.03 2.40 -24.72
CA GLN A 153 1.41 3.82 -24.64
C GLN A 153 1.80 4.24 -23.21
N ILE A 154 1.16 3.66 -22.20
CA ILE A 154 1.52 3.89 -20.79
C ILE A 154 2.83 3.17 -20.49
N GLY A 155 2.99 1.93 -20.96
CA GLY A 155 4.20 1.12 -20.78
C GLY A 155 5.44 1.82 -21.29
N ASP A 156 5.41 2.37 -22.51
CA ASP A 156 6.52 3.13 -23.10
C ASP A 156 6.97 4.30 -22.18
N LYS A 157 6.00 4.98 -21.55
CA LYS A 157 6.29 6.10 -20.62
C LYS A 157 6.88 5.60 -19.30
N VAL A 158 6.31 4.55 -18.73
CA VAL A 158 6.77 3.96 -17.47
C VAL A 158 8.17 3.42 -17.64
N GLU A 159 8.43 2.70 -18.73
CA GLU A 159 9.75 2.20 -19.08
C GLU A 159 10.79 3.32 -19.13
N ALA A 160 10.48 4.43 -19.82
CA ALA A 160 11.37 5.60 -19.87
C ALA A 160 11.58 6.26 -18.49
N GLN A 161 10.54 6.34 -17.65
CA GLN A 161 10.60 6.95 -16.32
C GLN A 161 11.30 6.09 -15.26
N THR A 162 11.40 4.80 -15.52
CA THR A 162 12.02 3.80 -14.63
C THR A 162 13.36 3.28 -15.17
N GLU A 163 13.95 3.97 -16.15
CA GLU A 163 15.24 3.60 -16.75
C GLU A 163 15.22 2.14 -17.28
N HIS A 164 14.13 1.77 -17.96
CA HIS A 164 13.86 0.44 -18.51
C HIS A 164 13.68 -0.69 -17.48
N ARG A 165 13.51 -0.37 -16.19
CA ARG A 165 13.33 -1.39 -15.14
C ARG A 165 11.90 -1.96 -15.10
N VAL A 166 10.89 -1.19 -15.55
CA VAL A 166 9.50 -1.66 -15.63
C VAL A 166 9.07 -1.72 -17.08
N THR A 167 8.77 -2.92 -17.57
CA THR A 167 8.23 -3.18 -18.90
C THR A 167 6.81 -3.72 -18.79
N MET A 168 5.96 -3.41 -19.77
CA MET A 168 4.57 -3.90 -19.81
C MET A 168 4.54 -5.37 -20.29
N THR A 169 4.73 -6.29 -19.36
CA THR A 169 4.69 -7.75 -19.63
C THR A 169 3.27 -8.22 -19.98
N PRO A 170 3.11 -9.41 -20.59
CA PRO A 170 1.79 -10.00 -20.84
C PRO A 170 0.93 -10.13 -19.57
N GLU A 171 1.54 -10.41 -18.41
CA GLU A 171 0.88 -10.54 -17.11
C GLU A 171 0.34 -9.18 -16.63
N LEU A 172 1.13 -8.11 -16.74
CA LEU A 172 0.71 -6.74 -16.40
C LEU A 172 -0.37 -6.24 -17.36
N LEU A 173 -0.26 -6.54 -18.66
CA LEU A 173 -1.31 -6.24 -19.65
C LEU A 173 -2.63 -6.89 -19.25
N ASP A 174 -2.61 -8.18 -18.91
CA ASP A 174 -3.80 -8.94 -18.54
C ASP A 174 -4.38 -8.44 -17.21
N LEU A 175 -3.54 -8.13 -16.22
CA LEU A 175 -3.92 -7.56 -14.94
C LEU A 175 -4.68 -6.24 -15.13
N TYR A 176 -4.09 -5.25 -15.82
CA TYR A 176 -4.70 -3.93 -15.99
C TYR A 176 -5.92 -3.91 -16.92
N ARG A 177 -6.05 -4.91 -17.77
CA ARG A 177 -7.26 -5.10 -18.59
C ARG A 177 -8.41 -5.69 -17.80
N LYS A 178 -8.15 -6.62 -16.87
CA LYS A 178 -9.17 -7.38 -16.12
C LYS A 178 -9.52 -6.74 -14.79
N VAL A 179 -8.51 -6.43 -14.00
CA VAL A 179 -8.65 -5.87 -12.64
C VAL A 179 -8.67 -4.35 -12.69
N GLY A 180 -7.82 -3.75 -13.51
CA GLY A 180 -7.61 -2.31 -13.56
C GLY A 180 -6.60 -1.84 -12.53
N GLY A 181 -6.42 -0.52 -12.45
CA GLY A 181 -5.45 0.11 -11.57
C GLY A 181 -4.87 1.39 -12.17
N VAL A 182 -3.63 1.72 -11.81
CA VAL A 182 -2.93 2.94 -12.24
C VAL A 182 -1.49 2.64 -12.69
N PRO A 183 -1.32 1.96 -13.84
CA PRO A 183 -0.03 1.44 -14.30
C PRO A 183 1.07 2.50 -14.45
N HIS A 184 0.71 3.77 -14.61
CA HIS A 184 1.68 4.87 -14.74
C HIS A 184 2.43 5.20 -13.44
N LEU A 185 2.09 4.57 -12.32
CA LEU A 185 2.80 4.72 -11.04
C LEU A 185 3.77 3.55 -10.75
N ASP A 186 3.75 2.49 -11.57
CA ASP A 186 4.60 1.32 -11.37
C ASP A 186 6.09 1.68 -11.37
N GLY A 187 6.83 1.16 -10.38
CA GLY A 187 8.25 1.45 -10.20
C GLY A 187 8.58 2.87 -9.75
N GLN A 188 7.58 3.66 -9.36
CA GLN A 188 7.77 5.06 -8.95
C GLN A 188 7.21 5.37 -7.55
N TYR A 189 6.35 4.52 -7.03
CA TYR A 189 5.79 4.56 -5.67
C TYR A 189 5.80 3.16 -5.09
N THR A 190 6.04 3.03 -3.79
CA THR A 190 6.06 1.72 -3.14
C THR A 190 4.65 1.25 -2.82
N VAL A 191 4.26 0.14 -3.42
CA VAL A 191 3.10 -0.64 -3.03
C VAL A 191 3.54 -1.62 -1.94
N PHE A 192 2.88 -1.59 -0.77
CA PHE A 192 3.30 -2.38 0.40
C PHE A 192 2.17 -3.21 1.02
N GLY A 193 1.04 -3.31 0.31
CA GLY A 193 -0.10 -4.11 0.73
C GLY A 193 -1.26 -4.01 -0.24
N GLU A 194 -2.37 -4.60 0.14
CA GLU A 194 -3.59 -4.60 -0.65
C GLU A 194 -4.85 -4.65 0.23
N VAL A 195 -5.97 -4.23 -0.33
CA VAL A 195 -7.30 -4.41 0.26
C VAL A 195 -7.74 -5.85 0.05
N THR A 196 -7.93 -6.59 1.14
CA THR A 196 -8.44 -7.96 1.10
C THR A 196 -9.93 -8.07 1.41
N GLU A 197 -10.50 -7.09 2.16
CA GLU A 197 -11.93 -6.96 2.37
C GLU A 197 -12.32 -5.47 2.37
N GLY A 198 -13.53 -5.13 1.91
CA GLY A 198 -14.03 -3.76 1.88
C GLY A 198 -13.64 -2.97 0.63
N LEU A 199 -13.34 -3.63 -0.50
CA LEU A 199 -13.10 -2.94 -1.77
C LEU A 199 -14.34 -2.17 -2.25
N ASP A 200 -15.55 -2.60 -1.90
CA ASP A 200 -16.79 -1.86 -2.11
C ASP A 200 -16.88 -0.58 -1.28
N VAL A 201 -16.23 -0.54 -0.09
CA VAL A 201 -16.09 0.68 0.71
C VAL A 201 -15.17 1.67 -0.01
N VAL A 202 -14.04 1.19 -0.55
CA VAL A 202 -13.14 2.02 -1.37
C VAL A 202 -13.88 2.58 -2.58
N ASP A 203 -14.74 1.78 -3.24
CA ASP A 203 -15.57 2.24 -4.35
C ASP A 203 -16.54 3.35 -3.94
N ARG A 204 -17.20 3.22 -2.81
CA ARG A 204 -18.06 4.30 -2.30
C ARG A 204 -17.29 5.58 -2.01
N ILE A 205 -16.12 5.47 -1.39
CA ILE A 205 -15.29 6.63 -1.05
C ILE A 205 -14.79 7.33 -2.32
N GLN A 206 -14.28 6.59 -3.32
CA GLN A 206 -13.74 7.19 -4.55
C GLN A 206 -14.80 7.88 -5.42
N GLN A 207 -16.07 7.73 -5.09
CA GLN A 207 -17.21 8.35 -5.79
C GLN A 207 -17.82 9.55 -5.07
N VAL A 208 -17.32 9.93 -3.88
CA VAL A 208 -17.83 11.10 -3.17
C VAL A 208 -17.60 12.40 -3.96
N GLN A 209 -18.40 13.40 -3.69
CA GLN A 209 -18.17 14.73 -4.25
C GLN A 209 -16.97 15.39 -3.58
N THR A 210 -16.13 16.04 -4.37
CA THR A 210 -14.93 16.74 -3.92
C THR A 210 -14.98 18.21 -4.32
N ASP A 211 -14.19 19.03 -3.62
CA ASP A 211 -13.93 20.40 -4.00
C ASP A 211 -12.86 20.50 -5.12
N ASP A 212 -12.44 21.74 -5.46
CA ASP A 212 -11.45 22.01 -6.50
C ASP A 212 -10.02 21.51 -6.14
N TYR A 213 -9.80 21.08 -4.91
CA TYR A 213 -8.54 20.50 -4.41
C TYR A 213 -8.61 18.99 -4.17
N ASP A 214 -9.61 18.33 -4.75
CA ASP A 214 -9.88 16.89 -4.59
C ASP A 214 -10.25 16.49 -3.14
N ARG A 215 -10.52 17.42 -2.23
CA ARG A 215 -10.97 17.09 -0.87
C ARG A 215 -12.46 16.75 -0.89
N PRO A 216 -12.89 15.64 -0.23
CA PRO A 216 -14.30 15.33 -0.03
C PRO A 216 -15.05 16.50 0.62
N ILE A 217 -16.21 16.91 0.05
CA ILE A 217 -17.09 17.95 0.62
C ILE A 217 -17.62 17.49 1.96
N ASP A 218 -18.07 16.24 2.05
CA ASP A 218 -18.42 15.57 3.29
C ASP A 218 -17.25 14.71 3.73
N ASP A 219 -16.65 15.04 4.88
CA ASP A 219 -15.47 14.37 5.39
C ASP A 219 -15.64 12.85 5.51
N VAL A 220 -14.75 12.10 4.88
CA VAL A 220 -14.61 10.66 5.08
C VAL A 220 -13.46 10.41 6.05
N ARG A 221 -13.78 9.90 7.23
CA ARG A 221 -12.86 9.78 8.36
C ARG A 221 -12.48 8.35 8.66
N ILE A 222 -11.20 8.11 8.92
CA ILE A 222 -10.70 6.90 9.57
C ILE A 222 -11.00 7.05 11.06
N LEU A 223 -12.00 6.32 11.53
CA LEU A 223 -12.39 6.35 12.95
C LEU A 223 -11.31 5.70 13.82
N ARG A 224 -10.74 4.61 13.29
CA ARG A 224 -9.71 3.83 13.95
C ARG A 224 -8.93 2.97 12.97
N ALA A 225 -7.62 2.84 13.19
CA ALA A 225 -6.76 1.86 12.53
C ALA A 225 -6.17 0.89 13.57
N ARG A 226 -6.25 -0.43 13.33
CA ARG A 226 -5.68 -1.40 14.27
C ARG A 226 -5.16 -2.64 13.57
N GLU A 227 -4.09 -3.21 14.09
CA GLU A 227 -3.58 -4.51 13.66
C GLU A 227 -4.58 -5.62 14.07
N VAL A 228 -4.93 -6.48 13.10
CA VAL A 228 -5.77 -7.66 13.36
C VAL A 228 -4.85 -8.84 13.64
N ARG A 229 -4.93 -9.37 14.86
CA ARG A 229 -4.22 -10.60 15.25
C ARG A 229 -5.19 -11.77 15.09
N LYS A 230 -4.82 -12.73 14.27
CA LYS A 230 -5.55 -14.01 14.18
C LYS A 230 -5.12 -14.96 15.27
#